data_53d625961eaee35e98d1b0d9f7bd853d
#
_entry.id   53d625961eaee35e98d1b0d9f7bd853d
#
_cell.length_a   1.000
_cell.length_b   1.000
_cell.length_c   1.000
_cell.angle_alpha   90.00
_cell.angle_beta   90.00
_cell.angle_gamma   90.00
#
_symmetry.space_group_name_H-M   'P 1'
#
loop_
_entity.id
_entity.type
_entity.pdbx_description
1 polymer ?
#
loop_
_entity_poly.entity_id
_entity_poly.type
_entity_poly.pdbx_seq_one_letter_code
_entity_poly.pdbx_strand_id
1 'polypeptide(L)'
;MGSEAGRPGAPAVIARWHRIALERRGDELAGILADDCVFESPVVHTPQRGKAIVEAYLRGALQVLNTEHFRYGEEWYGEGSAVLEFFSEVDGITINGVDIISWNEAGLITHFKVMVRPLKAINTLHQKMGEYLMSVGAVKGR
;
A
#
# COMPACT_ATOMS: atom_id res chain seq x y z
N MET A 1 -6.61 9.08 -20.66
CA MET A 1 -6.36 8.99 -20.28
C MET A 1 -6.06 9.05 -19.38
N GLY A 2 -6.41 9.27 -19.26
CA GLY A 2 -5.83 9.40 -18.22
C GLY A 2 -5.25 8.47 -17.37
N SER A 3 -4.09 8.66 -17.10
CA SER A 3 -3.39 7.92 -16.10
C SER A 3 -4.01 8.21 -14.72
N GLU A 4 -4.10 7.22 -13.86
CA GLU A 4 -4.52 7.42 -12.48
C GLU A 4 -3.59 8.39 -11.76
N ALA A 5 -2.31 8.37 -12.12
CA ALA A 5 -1.32 9.28 -11.53
C ALA A 5 -1.66 10.74 -11.81
N GLY A 6 -2.44 11.00 -12.85
CA GLY A 6 -2.86 12.35 -13.18
C GLY A 6 -4.22 12.75 -12.65
N ARG A 7 -4.74 12.02 -11.67
CA ARG A 7 -6.07 12.27 -11.13
C ARG A 7 -6.20 13.71 -10.62
N PRO A 8 -7.20 14.48 -11.08
CA PRO A 8 -7.34 15.88 -10.68
C PRO A 8 -7.54 16.02 -9.18
N GLY A 9 -6.90 17.04 -8.60
CA GLY A 9 -7.04 17.34 -7.20
C GLY A 9 -6.20 16.49 -6.27
N ALA A 10 -5.47 15.51 -6.79
CA ALA A 10 -4.64 14.66 -5.93
C ALA A 10 -3.48 15.47 -5.34
N PRO A 11 -3.24 15.36 -4.03
CA PRO A 11 -2.03 15.96 -3.45
C PRO A 11 -0.78 15.36 -4.07
N ALA A 12 0.32 16.12 -4.05
CA ALA A 12 1.55 15.71 -4.74
C ALA A 12 2.04 14.33 -4.29
N VAL A 13 2.02 14.06 -2.98
CA VAL A 13 2.50 12.76 -2.48
C VAL A 13 1.59 11.63 -2.95
N ILE A 14 0.29 11.89 -3.08
CA ILE A 14 -0.67 10.89 -3.56
C ILE A 14 -0.45 10.64 -5.05
N ALA A 15 -0.17 11.68 -5.84
CA ALA A 15 0.15 11.50 -7.25
C ALA A 15 1.41 10.63 -7.42
N ARG A 16 2.42 10.85 -6.57
CA ARG A 16 3.63 10.02 -6.59
C ARG A 16 3.30 8.57 -6.19
N TRP A 17 2.47 8.40 -5.16
CA TRP A 17 2.06 7.07 -4.74
C TRP A 17 1.28 6.34 -5.85
N HIS A 18 0.35 7.05 -6.54
CA HIS A 18 -0.37 6.45 -7.68
C HIS A 18 0.60 5.87 -8.69
N ARG A 19 1.62 6.63 -9.05
CA ARG A 19 2.58 6.16 -10.04
C ARG A 19 3.33 4.92 -9.55
N ILE A 20 3.77 4.95 -8.30
CA ILE A 20 4.47 3.79 -7.73
C ILE A 20 3.55 2.57 -7.71
N ALA A 21 2.31 2.75 -7.27
CA ALA A 21 1.38 1.63 -7.12
C ALA A 21 0.96 1.06 -8.48
N LEU A 22 0.66 1.92 -9.43
CA LEU A 22 0.14 1.46 -10.72
C LEU A 22 1.24 0.96 -11.65
N GLU A 23 2.46 1.49 -11.51
CA GLU A 23 3.60 1.04 -12.31
C GLU A 23 4.48 0.04 -11.56
N ARG A 24 4.11 -0.30 -10.33
CA ARG A 24 4.82 -1.27 -9.49
C ARG A 24 6.30 -0.88 -9.30
N ARG A 25 6.51 0.39 -8.97
CA ARG A 25 7.86 0.95 -8.85
C ARG A 25 8.34 0.93 -7.41
N GLY A 26 8.51 -0.26 -6.88
CA GLY A 26 8.94 -0.44 -5.49
C GLY A 26 10.27 0.24 -5.17
N ASP A 27 11.13 0.40 -6.18
CA ASP A 27 12.43 1.06 -6.00
C ASP A 27 12.30 2.55 -5.70
N GLU A 28 11.11 3.14 -5.86
CA GLU A 28 10.89 4.55 -5.57
C GLU A 28 10.25 4.78 -4.20
N LEU A 29 9.90 3.71 -3.49
CA LEU A 29 9.21 3.84 -2.20
C LEU A 29 10.02 4.60 -1.16
N ALA A 30 11.33 4.33 -1.10
CA ALA A 30 12.17 4.99 -0.10
C ALA A 30 12.10 6.51 -0.19
N GLY A 31 11.90 7.03 -1.39
CA GLY A 31 11.87 8.48 -1.60
C GLY A 31 10.62 9.17 -1.11
N ILE A 32 9.56 8.43 -0.78
CA ILE A 32 8.32 9.04 -0.30
C ILE A 32 7.97 8.66 1.13
N LEU A 33 8.83 7.89 1.82
CA LEU A 33 8.55 7.46 3.19
C LEU A 33 9.39 8.27 4.18
N ALA A 34 8.74 8.72 5.26
CA ALA A 34 9.47 9.36 6.36
C ALA A 34 10.25 8.29 7.13
N ASP A 35 11.34 8.69 7.78
CA ASP A 35 12.16 7.74 8.53
C ASP A 35 11.39 7.05 9.65
N ASP A 36 10.44 7.77 10.26
CA ASP A 36 9.65 7.26 11.38
C ASP A 36 8.26 6.80 10.97
N CYS A 37 8.07 6.48 9.69
CA CYS A 37 6.74 6.08 9.20
C CYS A 37 6.28 4.78 9.85
N VAL A 38 4.96 4.57 9.81
CA VAL A 38 4.30 3.42 10.41
C VAL A 38 3.37 2.77 9.39
N PHE A 39 3.38 1.46 9.33
CA PHE A 39 2.48 0.70 8.48
C PHE A 39 1.59 -0.18 9.34
N GLU A 40 0.28 -0.17 9.05
CA GLU A 40 -0.68 -1.07 9.69
C GLU A 40 -1.30 -1.94 8.62
N SER A 41 -1.04 -3.24 8.73
CA SER A 41 -1.51 -4.20 7.74
C SER A 41 -2.96 -4.61 8.04
N PRO A 42 -3.69 -5.09 7.03
CA PRO A 42 -5.05 -5.58 7.27
C PRO A 42 -5.09 -6.92 8.00
N VAL A 43 -3.94 -7.55 8.18
CA VAL A 43 -3.86 -8.91 8.72
C VAL A 43 -3.31 -8.92 10.14
N VAL A 44 -2.28 -8.12 10.43
CA VAL A 44 -1.59 -8.12 11.70
C VAL A 44 -1.91 -6.83 12.45
N HIS A 45 -2.41 -6.93 13.66
CA HIS A 45 -2.81 -5.75 14.44
C HIS A 45 -1.62 -4.89 14.87
N THR A 46 -0.47 -5.50 15.13
CA THR A 46 0.71 -4.77 15.60
C THR A 46 1.27 -3.86 14.50
N PRO A 47 1.38 -2.55 14.74
CA PRO A 47 1.96 -1.65 13.74
C PRO A 47 3.42 -1.97 13.46
N GLN A 48 3.83 -1.78 12.21
CA GLN A 48 5.23 -1.95 11.80
C GLN A 48 5.85 -0.56 11.74
N ARG A 49 6.93 -0.34 12.47
CA ARG A 49 7.48 1.01 12.66
C ARG A 49 8.88 1.12 12.06
N GLY A 50 9.08 2.20 11.32
CA GLY A 50 10.36 2.53 10.73
C GLY A 50 10.38 2.26 9.24
N LYS A 51 11.15 3.08 8.53
CA LYS A 51 11.15 3.10 7.07
C LYS A 51 11.52 1.75 6.45
N ALA A 52 12.52 1.08 6.99
CA ALA A 52 13.00 -0.17 6.38
C ALA A 52 11.93 -1.24 6.36
N ILE A 53 11.24 -1.46 7.49
CA ILE A 53 10.20 -2.49 7.55
C ILE A 53 8.94 -2.05 6.77
N VAL A 54 8.61 -0.76 6.81
CA VAL A 54 7.47 -0.26 6.04
C VAL A 54 7.72 -0.43 4.56
N GLU A 55 8.92 -0.12 4.10
CA GLU A 55 9.28 -0.31 2.69
C GLU A 55 9.14 -1.78 2.29
N ALA A 56 9.58 -2.71 3.14
CA ALA A 56 9.47 -4.14 2.85
C ALA A 56 8.00 -4.56 2.69
N TYR A 57 7.13 -4.09 3.59
CA TYR A 57 5.71 -4.42 3.51
C TYR A 57 5.06 -3.83 2.26
N LEU A 58 5.38 -2.59 1.91
CA LEU A 58 4.80 -1.96 0.74
C LEU A 58 5.32 -2.59 -0.55
N ARG A 59 6.60 -2.97 -0.60
CA ARG A 59 7.11 -3.72 -1.76
C ARG A 59 6.37 -5.04 -1.93
N GLY A 60 6.10 -5.71 -0.80
CA GLY A 60 5.34 -6.95 -0.83
C GLY A 60 3.92 -6.73 -1.36
N ALA A 61 3.28 -5.66 -0.93
CA ALA A 61 1.94 -5.34 -1.41
C ALA A 61 1.95 -5.11 -2.92
N LEU A 62 2.96 -4.43 -3.44
CA LEU A 62 3.07 -4.22 -4.89
C LEU A 62 3.23 -5.53 -5.64
N GLN A 63 3.91 -6.51 -5.05
CA GLN A 63 4.09 -7.82 -5.69
C GLN A 63 2.85 -8.69 -5.59
N VAL A 64 2.18 -8.66 -4.45
CA VAL A 64 1.09 -9.59 -4.15
C VAL A 64 -0.26 -9.05 -4.58
N LEU A 65 -0.53 -7.79 -4.29
CA LEU A 65 -1.85 -7.20 -4.45
C LEU A 65 -2.02 -6.48 -5.79
N ASN A 66 -0.96 -5.83 -6.26
CA ASN A 66 -1.06 -5.00 -7.46
C ASN A 66 -0.85 -5.83 -8.72
N THR A 67 -1.76 -6.78 -8.93
CA THR A 67 -1.78 -7.62 -10.13
C THR A 67 -2.30 -6.78 -11.30
N GLU A 68 -2.44 -7.41 -12.46
CA GLU A 68 -3.02 -6.74 -13.64
C GLU A 68 -4.45 -6.29 -13.39
N HIS A 69 -5.12 -6.85 -12.35
CA HIS A 69 -6.50 -6.52 -12.02
C HIS A 69 -6.60 -5.37 -11.02
N PHE A 70 -5.46 -4.86 -10.54
CA PHE A 70 -5.47 -3.79 -9.54
C PHE A 70 -5.90 -2.47 -10.15
N ARG A 71 -6.82 -1.76 -9.46
CA ARG A 71 -7.20 -0.41 -9.85
C ARG A 71 -7.69 0.36 -8.64
N TYR A 72 -7.56 1.67 -8.69
CA TYR A 72 -8.15 2.54 -7.68
C TYR A 72 -9.55 2.93 -8.12
N GLY A 73 -10.44 3.11 -7.14
CA GLY A 73 -11.80 3.58 -7.34
C GLY A 73 -11.95 5.00 -6.81
N GLU A 74 -12.84 5.17 -5.83
CA GLU A 74 -13.08 6.47 -5.23
C GLU A 74 -11.91 6.89 -4.36
N GLU A 75 -11.66 8.20 -4.28
CA GLU A 75 -10.59 8.72 -3.42
C GLU A 75 -11.08 9.96 -2.72
N TRP A 76 -10.67 10.12 -1.46
CA TRP A 76 -11.06 11.24 -0.63
C TRP A 76 -9.78 11.89 -0.11
N TYR A 77 -9.66 13.21 -0.28
CA TYR A 77 -8.44 13.92 0.10
C TYR A 77 -8.75 14.91 1.24
N GLY A 78 -7.98 14.81 2.30
CA GLY A 78 -8.00 15.76 3.38
C GLY A 78 -6.71 16.56 3.40
N GLU A 79 -6.58 17.40 4.41
CA GLU A 79 -5.36 18.17 4.62
C GLU A 79 -4.34 17.24 5.28
N GLY A 80 -3.33 16.82 4.56
CA GLY A 80 -2.31 15.93 5.09
C GLY A 80 -2.68 14.46 5.15
N SER A 81 -3.82 14.07 4.57
CA SER A 81 -4.20 12.66 4.55
C SER A 81 -5.15 12.37 3.41
N ALA A 82 -5.30 11.10 3.06
CA ALA A 82 -6.19 10.68 1.99
C ALA A 82 -6.65 9.24 2.23
N VAL A 83 -7.81 8.91 1.67
CA VAL A 83 -8.32 7.54 1.65
C VAL A 83 -8.50 7.16 0.19
N LEU A 84 -7.89 6.06 -0.23
CA LEU A 84 -7.93 5.60 -1.61
C LEU A 84 -8.54 4.20 -1.63
N GLU A 85 -9.71 4.07 -2.24
CA GLU A 85 -10.34 2.76 -2.40
C GLU A 85 -9.71 2.03 -3.56
N PHE A 86 -9.41 0.73 -3.37
CA PHE A 86 -8.84 -0.08 -4.44
C PHE A 86 -9.60 -1.38 -4.62
N PHE A 87 -9.45 -1.94 -5.80
CA PHE A 87 -10.00 -3.25 -6.17
C PHE A 87 -8.89 -4.07 -6.80
N SER A 88 -8.90 -5.36 -6.54
CA SER A 88 -7.95 -6.27 -7.18
C SER A 88 -8.52 -7.68 -7.23
N GLU A 89 -7.77 -8.57 -7.82
CA GLU A 89 -8.09 -9.99 -7.82
C GLU A 89 -6.77 -10.76 -7.75
N VAL A 90 -6.69 -11.69 -6.81
CA VAL A 90 -5.48 -12.49 -6.61
C VAL A 90 -5.92 -13.94 -6.49
N ASP A 91 -5.40 -14.82 -7.35
CA ASP A 91 -5.77 -16.24 -7.38
C ASP A 91 -7.29 -16.44 -7.48
N GLY A 92 -7.95 -15.60 -8.27
CA GLY A 92 -9.40 -15.68 -8.45
C GLY A 92 -10.21 -15.12 -7.29
N ILE A 93 -9.56 -14.59 -6.26
CA ILE A 93 -10.24 -14.00 -5.10
C ILE A 93 -10.37 -12.50 -5.31
N THR A 94 -11.61 -12.00 -5.30
CA THR A 94 -11.89 -10.57 -5.42
C THR A 94 -11.53 -9.86 -4.14
N ILE A 95 -10.82 -8.75 -4.25
CA ILE A 95 -10.32 -7.98 -3.12
C ILE A 95 -10.78 -6.53 -3.25
N ASN A 96 -11.31 -5.99 -2.16
CA ASN A 96 -11.67 -4.58 -2.10
C ASN A 96 -11.09 -4.03 -0.79
N GLY A 97 -10.49 -2.86 -0.86
CA GLY A 97 -9.92 -2.28 0.34
C GLY A 97 -9.73 -0.80 0.23
N VAL A 98 -9.13 -0.23 1.28
CA VAL A 98 -8.75 1.18 1.29
C VAL A 98 -7.33 1.31 1.83
N ASP A 99 -6.60 2.25 1.23
CA ASP A 99 -5.34 2.76 1.76
C ASP A 99 -5.65 4.06 2.48
N ILE A 100 -5.27 4.17 3.73
CA ILE A 100 -5.42 5.41 4.50
C ILE A 100 -4.03 5.94 4.72
N ILE A 101 -3.70 7.06 4.08
CA ILE A 101 -2.33 7.55 3.98
C ILE A 101 -2.24 8.96 4.60
N SER A 102 -1.27 9.16 5.49
CA SER A 102 -0.99 10.46 6.06
C SER A 102 0.44 10.86 5.73
N TRP A 103 0.70 12.17 5.64
CA TRP A 103 2.05 12.66 5.31
C TRP A 103 2.34 13.93 6.08
N ASN A 104 3.63 14.29 6.15
CA ASN A 104 4.08 15.47 6.86
C ASN A 104 4.25 16.65 5.90
N GLU A 105 4.69 17.79 6.42
CA GLU A 105 4.86 19.00 5.63
C GLU A 105 5.91 18.87 4.55
N ALA A 106 6.84 17.94 4.72
CA ALA A 106 7.85 17.68 3.70
C ALA A 106 7.32 16.82 2.56
N GLY A 107 6.07 16.37 2.65
CA GLY A 107 5.48 15.49 1.63
C GLY A 107 5.93 14.06 1.73
N LEU A 108 6.36 13.64 2.92
CA LEU A 108 6.76 12.25 3.15
C LEU A 108 5.69 11.52 3.95
N ILE A 109 5.41 10.28 3.56
CA ILE A 109 4.37 9.48 4.20
C ILE A 109 4.81 9.11 5.61
N THR A 110 3.96 9.43 6.59
CA THR A 110 4.20 9.13 7.99
C THR A 110 3.39 7.94 8.48
N HIS A 111 2.27 7.65 7.81
CA HIS A 111 1.39 6.56 8.24
C HIS A 111 0.69 5.99 7.02
N PHE A 112 0.66 4.66 6.94
CA PHE A 112 0.01 3.96 5.84
C PHE A 112 -0.76 2.79 6.45
N LYS A 113 -2.09 2.86 6.41
CA LYS A 113 -2.94 1.82 6.97
C LYS A 113 -3.78 1.22 5.85
N VAL A 114 -3.89 -0.11 5.83
CA VAL A 114 -4.67 -0.82 4.81
C VAL A 114 -5.76 -1.62 5.47
N MET A 115 -6.99 -1.47 4.98
CA MET A 115 -8.13 -2.29 5.40
C MET A 115 -8.66 -3.03 4.18
N VAL A 116 -9.08 -4.28 4.37
CA VAL A 116 -9.44 -5.15 3.25
C VAL A 116 -10.68 -5.97 3.61
N ARG A 117 -11.51 -6.19 2.60
CA ARG A 117 -12.63 -7.11 2.67
C ARG A 117 -12.62 -8.00 1.42
N PRO A 118 -13.27 -9.17 1.40
CA PRO A 118 -13.87 -9.90 2.52
C PRO A 118 -12.83 -10.79 3.24
N LEU A 119 -13.26 -11.63 4.14
CA LEU A 119 -12.37 -12.50 4.92
C LEU A 119 -11.48 -13.36 4.03
N LYS A 120 -12.01 -13.94 2.96
CA LYS A 120 -11.18 -14.76 2.07
C LYS A 120 -10.06 -13.95 1.42
N ALA A 121 -10.28 -12.66 1.16
CA ALA A 121 -9.22 -11.80 0.63
C ALA A 121 -8.12 -11.61 1.67
N ILE A 122 -8.50 -11.42 2.94
CA ILE A 122 -7.53 -11.27 4.02
C ILE A 122 -6.69 -12.54 4.17
N ASN A 123 -7.33 -13.70 4.11
CA ASN A 123 -6.62 -14.98 4.22
C ASN A 123 -5.62 -15.16 3.06
N THR A 124 -6.03 -14.81 1.85
CA THR A 124 -5.15 -14.89 0.68
C THR A 124 -3.95 -13.96 0.84
N LEU A 125 -4.19 -12.73 1.27
CA LEU A 125 -3.12 -11.76 1.47
C LEU A 125 -2.19 -12.20 2.59
N HIS A 126 -2.73 -12.75 3.67
CA HIS A 126 -1.91 -13.24 4.78
C HIS A 126 -0.90 -14.28 4.28
N GLN A 127 -1.39 -15.25 3.54
CA GLN A 127 -0.52 -16.30 3.04
C GLN A 127 0.55 -15.75 2.10
N LYS A 128 0.13 -14.95 1.12
CA LYS A 128 1.06 -14.47 0.09
C LYS A 128 2.05 -13.46 0.62
N MET A 129 1.60 -12.57 1.51
CA MET A 129 2.52 -11.61 2.12
C MET A 129 3.52 -12.30 3.02
N GLY A 130 3.08 -13.33 3.76
CA GLY A 130 3.99 -14.12 4.59
C GLY A 130 5.08 -14.76 3.76
N GLU A 131 4.71 -15.36 2.63
CA GLU A 131 5.67 -15.98 1.72
C GLU A 131 6.66 -14.94 1.19
N TYR A 132 6.15 -13.78 0.78
CA TYR A 132 7.02 -12.73 0.25
C TYR A 132 8.01 -12.25 1.31
N LEU A 133 7.51 -11.93 2.51
CA LEU A 133 8.37 -11.37 3.56
C LEU A 133 9.44 -12.36 4.01
N MET A 134 9.12 -13.64 4.04
CA MET A 134 10.12 -14.66 4.34
C MET A 134 11.13 -14.77 3.21
N SER A 135 10.70 -14.68 1.96
CA SER A 135 11.60 -14.82 0.82
C SER A 135 12.64 -13.71 0.74
N VAL A 136 12.32 -12.52 1.24
CA VAL A 136 13.27 -11.40 1.24
C VAL A 136 13.94 -11.19 2.60
N GLY A 137 13.67 -12.07 3.58
CA GLY A 137 14.32 -12.00 4.88
C GLY A 137 13.82 -10.87 5.77
N ALA A 138 12.65 -10.28 5.46
CA ALA A 138 12.10 -9.19 6.25
C ALA A 138 11.53 -9.65 7.57
N VAL A 139 11.08 -10.91 7.64
CA VAL A 139 10.58 -11.51 8.89
C VAL A 139 11.20 -12.89 9.04
N LYS A 140 11.29 -13.35 10.27
CA LYS A 140 11.78 -14.70 10.55
C LYS A 140 10.71 -15.70 10.22
N GLY A 141 11.10 -16.90 9.80
CA GLY A 141 10.15 -17.98 9.57
C GLY A 141 9.42 -18.31 10.85
N ARG A 142 8.14 -18.59 10.76
CA ARG A 142 7.34 -18.86 11.95
C ARG A 142 6.27 -19.80 11.64
#